data_b58b0988770ab0988e9188bd81384766
#
_entry.id   b58b0988770ab0988e9188bd81384766
#
_cell.length_a   1.000
_cell.length_b   1.000
_cell.length_c   1.000
_cell.angle_alpha   90.00
_cell.angle_beta   90.00
_cell.angle_gamma   90.00
#
_symmetry.space_group_name_H-M   'P 1'
#
loop_
_entity.id
_entity.type
_entity.pdbx_description
1 polymer ?
#
loop_
_entity_poly.entity_id
_entity_poly.type
_entity_poly.pdbx_seq_one_letter_code
_entity_poly.pdbx_strand_id
1 'polypeptide(L)'
;MNYQKKKGNLIHKTAVINWRNLKIGINNKIGPYVVIGGEAQHPRKKSDGKIYIGDNNVFNEYCNVHLPTSRKKKTFIGNSNYIMNSTTIDHDCYIEDNVILSSNVVLGGNVYIMKGAQLGIRTIVHQNQVIGSYSMIGMGTLITKKKMIEPGYIFYGKPVKKIKSNNIALKRKKISEQKLKNELI
;
A
#
# COMPACT_ATOMS: atom_id res chain seq x y z
N MET A 1 -18.21 17.50 6.92
CA MET A 1 -17.87 16.53 5.84
C MET A 1 -18.96 15.48 5.74
N ASN A 2 -19.35 15.09 4.53
CA ASN A 2 -20.49 14.20 4.26
C ASN A 2 -20.11 12.71 4.30
N TYR A 3 -19.86 12.18 5.49
CA TYR A 3 -19.62 10.76 5.71
C TYR A 3 -20.90 10.02 6.09
N GLN A 4 -20.98 8.75 5.70
CA GLN A 4 -22.05 7.82 6.08
C GLN A 4 -21.43 6.51 6.61
N LYS A 5 -22.11 5.87 7.56
CA LYS A 5 -21.74 4.51 8.02
C LYS A 5 -22.30 3.48 7.05
N LYS A 6 -21.46 2.58 6.55
CA LYS A 6 -21.87 1.46 5.69
C LYS A 6 -20.98 0.25 5.95
N LYS A 7 -21.59 -0.91 6.24
CA LYS A 7 -20.89 -2.17 6.57
C LYS A 7 -19.79 -1.98 7.62
N GLY A 8 -20.06 -1.25 8.72
CA GLY A 8 -19.11 -0.99 9.80
C GLY A 8 -17.99 0.02 9.46
N ASN A 9 -18.06 0.70 8.32
CA ASN A 9 -17.06 1.63 7.83
C ASN A 9 -17.61 3.06 7.70
N LEU A 10 -16.74 4.06 7.82
CA LEU A 10 -17.07 5.48 7.62
C LEU A 10 -16.66 5.90 6.20
N ILE A 11 -17.63 6.11 5.33
CA ILE A 11 -17.40 6.33 3.89
C ILE A 11 -17.92 7.70 3.48
N HIS A 12 -17.08 8.48 2.78
CA HIS A 12 -17.51 9.76 2.22
C HIS A 12 -18.46 9.54 1.03
N LYS A 13 -19.48 10.40 0.91
CA LYS A 13 -20.53 10.26 -0.12
C LYS A 13 -20.01 10.28 -1.56
N THR A 14 -18.87 10.93 -1.81
CA THR A 14 -18.24 11.00 -3.13
C THR A 14 -17.29 9.84 -3.44
N ALA A 15 -17.10 8.90 -2.51
CA ALA A 15 -16.28 7.72 -2.78
C ALA A 15 -16.98 6.77 -3.75
N VAL A 16 -16.24 6.25 -4.72
CA VAL A 16 -16.71 5.28 -5.73
C VAL A 16 -16.19 3.90 -5.37
N ILE A 17 -17.09 2.98 -5.06
CA ILE A 17 -16.70 1.65 -4.56
C ILE A 17 -17.39 0.56 -5.37
N ASN A 18 -16.60 -0.34 -5.96
CA ASN A 18 -17.08 -1.55 -6.64
C ASN A 18 -17.37 -2.64 -5.60
N TRP A 19 -18.55 -2.57 -4.99
CA TRP A 19 -18.99 -3.50 -3.95
C TRP A 19 -19.05 -4.96 -4.38
N ARG A 20 -19.26 -5.23 -5.67
CA ARG A 20 -19.32 -6.58 -6.24
C ARG A 20 -17.98 -7.31 -6.10
N ASN A 21 -16.89 -6.58 -6.26
CA ASN A 21 -15.54 -7.12 -6.27
C ASN A 21 -14.74 -6.78 -5.00
N LEU A 22 -15.39 -6.25 -3.95
CA LEU A 22 -14.75 -5.86 -2.70
C LEU A 22 -15.19 -6.75 -1.53
N LYS A 23 -14.20 -7.28 -0.80
CA LYS A 23 -14.35 -7.77 0.56
C LYS A 23 -13.61 -6.81 1.49
N ILE A 24 -14.31 -6.20 2.43
CA ILE A 24 -13.76 -5.20 3.36
C ILE A 24 -14.19 -5.54 4.78
N GLY A 25 -13.25 -5.39 5.71
CA GLY A 25 -13.49 -5.50 7.14
C GLY A 25 -14.25 -4.30 7.70
N ILE A 26 -13.98 -3.95 8.93
CA ILE A 26 -14.69 -2.91 9.67
C ILE A 26 -13.75 -1.77 10.09
N ASN A 27 -14.36 -0.66 10.58
CA ASN A 27 -13.68 0.52 11.10
C ASN A 27 -12.73 1.21 10.09
N ASN A 28 -12.93 0.99 8.80
CA ASN A 28 -12.19 1.73 7.79
C ASN A 28 -12.78 3.12 7.57
N LYS A 29 -11.94 4.12 7.35
CA LYS A 29 -12.32 5.46 6.93
C LYS A 29 -11.94 5.66 5.47
N ILE A 30 -12.93 5.90 4.62
CA ILE A 30 -12.76 6.11 3.17
C ILE A 30 -13.12 7.55 2.84
N GLY A 31 -12.12 8.33 2.44
CA GLY A 31 -12.20 9.77 2.20
C GLY A 31 -12.92 10.18 0.92
N PRO A 32 -12.99 11.49 0.67
CA PRO A 32 -13.61 12.04 -0.53
C PRO A 32 -12.90 11.57 -1.80
N TYR A 33 -13.70 11.27 -2.83
CA TYR A 33 -13.21 10.92 -4.18
C TYR A 33 -12.26 9.72 -4.22
N VAL A 34 -12.24 8.89 -3.19
CA VAL A 34 -11.52 7.62 -3.20
C VAL A 34 -12.22 6.66 -4.15
N VAL A 35 -11.44 5.98 -5.00
CA VAL A 35 -11.93 4.94 -5.91
C VAL A 35 -11.39 3.58 -5.45
N ILE A 36 -12.27 2.66 -5.10
CA ILE A 36 -11.91 1.27 -4.77
C ILE A 36 -12.59 0.34 -5.78
N GLY A 37 -11.78 -0.36 -6.57
CA GLY A 37 -12.25 -1.29 -7.57
C GLY A 37 -12.35 -0.69 -8.97
N GLY A 38 -11.51 0.32 -9.26
CA GLY A 38 -11.21 0.74 -10.63
C GLY A 38 -10.57 -0.41 -11.42
N GLU A 39 -10.65 -0.35 -12.75
CA GLU A 39 -10.07 -1.35 -13.62
C GLU A 39 -8.54 -1.41 -13.50
N ALA A 40 -7.98 -2.62 -13.59
CA ALA A 40 -6.54 -2.81 -13.61
C ALA A 40 -5.90 -2.02 -14.76
N GLN A 41 -4.89 -1.22 -14.44
CA GLN A 41 -4.15 -0.44 -15.44
C GLN A 41 -3.19 -1.34 -16.22
N HIS A 42 -3.76 -2.23 -17.06
CA HIS A 42 -3.01 -3.20 -17.82
C HIS A 42 -3.55 -3.33 -19.27
N PRO A 43 -2.75 -2.99 -20.30
CA PRO A 43 -3.25 -2.85 -21.68
C PRO A 43 -3.75 -4.15 -22.33
N ARG A 44 -3.36 -5.31 -21.80
CA ARG A 44 -3.67 -6.62 -22.41
C ARG A 44 -4.48 -7.54 -21.49
N LYS A 45 -4.85 -7.13 -20.28
CA LYS A 45 -5.59 -7.95 -19.33
C LYS A 45 -6.85 -7.24 -18.88
N LYS A 46 -7.94 -7.97 -18.82
CA LYS A 46 -9.19 -7.48 -18.24
C LYS A 46 -9.08 -7.55 -16.71
N SER A 47 -9.72 -6.61 -16.05
CA SER A 47 -9.90 -6.65 -14.61
C SER A 47 -10.80 -7.81 -14.23
N ASP A 48 -10.32 -8.71 -13.36
CA ASP A 48 -11.12 -9.82 -12.84
C ASP A 48 -10.58 -10.24 -11.47
N GLY A 49 -11.47 -10.66 -10.58
CA GLY A 49 -11.13 -11.06 -9.22
C GLY A 49 -11.59 -10.07 -8.17
N LYS A 50 -10.96 -10.10 -6.99
CA LYS A 50 -11.44 -9.34 -5.82
C LYS A 50 -10.33 -8.54 -5.15
N ILE A 51 -10.74 -7.41 -4.59
CA ILE A 51 -9.97 -6.64 -3.63
C ILE A 51 -10.35 -7.11 -2.23
N TYR A 52 -9.35 -7.27 -1.38
CA TYR A 52 -9.52 -7.59 0.04
C TYR A 52 -8.90 -6.47 0.86
N ILE A 53 -9.66 -5.89 1.77
CA ILE A 53 -9.22 -4.84 2.69
C ILE A 53 -9.58 -5.30 4.10
N GLY A 54 -8.61 -5.27 5.01
CA GLY A 54 -8.80 -5.60 6.42
C GLY A 54 -9.49 -4.48 7.20
N ASP A 55 -9.15 -4.37 8.46
CA ASP A 55 -9.78 -3.46 9.42
C ASP A 55 -8.94 -2.20 9.68
N ASN A 56 -9.59 -1.15 10.20
CA ASN A 56 -8.96 0.05 10.75
C ASN A 56 -8.05 0.81 9.76
N ASN A 57 -8.28 0.70 8.45
CA ASN A 57 -7.52 1.44 7.45
C ASN A 57 -8.08 2.84 7.24
N VAL A 58 -7.21 3.78 6.91
CA VAL A 58 -7.57 5.13 6.52
C VAL A 58 -7.13 5.36 5.07
N PHE A 59 -8.09 5.68 4.22
CA PHE A 59 -7.86 6.14 2.85
C PHE A 59 -8.24 7.61 2.79
N ASN A 60 -7.26 8.48 2.59
CA ASN A 60 -7.53 9.89 2.40
C ASN A 60 -8.01 10.17 0.96
N GLU A 61 -8.31 11.40 0.66
CA GLU A 61 -8.95 11.82 -0.58
C GLU A 61 -8.15 11.46 -1.85
N TYR A 62 -8.86 11.16 -2.92
CA TYR A 62 -8.32 10.84 -4.25
C TYR A 62 -7.44 9.59 -4.33
N CYS A 63 -7.45 8.71 -3.31
CA CYS A 63 -6.75 7.43 -3.42
C CYS A 63 -7.43 6.50 -4.42
N ASN A 64 -6.64 5.71 -5.14
CA ASN A 64 -7.11 4.72 -6.09
C ASN A 64 -6.61 3.32 -5.73
N VAL A 65 -7.51 2.34 -5.73
CA VAL A 65 -7.18 0.92 -5.55
C VAL A 65 -7.78 0.14 -6.70
N HIS A 66 -6.94 -0.49 -7.52
CA HIS A 66 -7.37 -1.18 -8.73
C HIS A 66 -7.64 -2.67 -8.50
N LEU A 67 -8.56 -3.18 -9.31
CA LEU A 67 -8.87 -4.62 -9.38
C LEU A 67 -7.65 -5.43 -9.83
N PRO A 68 -7.55 -6.70 -9.44
CA PRO A 68 -6.53 -7.58 -9.98
C PRO A 68 -6.77 -7.95 -11.44
N THR A 69 -5.72 -8.45 -12.11
CA THR A 69 -5.73 -8.80 -13.54
C THR A 69 -6.32 -10.17 -13.85
N SER A 70 -6.70 -10.95 -12.85
CA SER A 70 -7.33 -12.26 -13.04
C SER A 70 -8.01 -12.75 -11.76
N ARG A 71 -8.95 -13.72 -11.88
CA ARG A 71 -9.62 -14.38 -10.75
C ARG A 71 -8.68 -15.13 -9.82
N LYS A 72 -7.53 -15.55 -10.30
CA LYS A 72 -6.52 -16.26 -9.50
C LYS A 72 -5.67 -15.31 -8.65
N LYS A 73 -5.75 -14.01 -8.91
CA LYS A 73 -5.01 -12.95 -8.23
C LYS A 73 -5.92 -12.13 -7.33
N LYS A 74 -5.32 -11.39 -6.44
CA LYS A 74 -6.00 -10.44 -5.56
C LYS A 74 -5.18 -9.17 -5.40
N THR A 75 -5.85 -8.03 -5.22
CA THR A 75 -5.28 -6.85 -4.59
C THR A 75 -5.63 -6.94 -3.11
N PHE A 76 -4.65 -6.90 -2.25
CA PHE A 76 -4.82 -7.12 -0.81
C PHE A 76 -4.24 -5.95 0.00
N ILE A 77 -5.00 -5.47 0.98
CA ILE A 77 -4.60 -4.45 1.94
C ILE A 77 -4.97 -4.99 3.32
N GLY A 78 -3.98 -5.17 4.18
CA GLY A 78 -4.14 -5.67 5.55
C GLY A 78 -4.84 -4.67 6.47
N ASN A 79 -4.39 -4.62 7.71
CA ASN A 79 -5.03 -3.85 8.77
C ASN A 79 -4.22 -2.60 9.15
N SER A 80 -4.91 -1.59 9.68
CA SER A 80 -4.29 -0.42 10.31
C SER A 80 -3.32 0.34 9.39
N ASN A 81 -3.58 0.35 8.08
CA ASN A 81 -2.79 1.09 7.11
C ASN A 81 -3.26 2.54 7.01
N TYR A 82 -2.33 3.45 6.78
CA TYR A 82 -2.59 4.87 6.58
C TYR A 82 -2.17 5.28 5.16
N ILE A 83 -3.15 5.49 4.30
CA ILE A 83 -2.97 5.77 2.88
C ILE A 83 -3.37 7.21 2.64
N MET A 84 -2.36 8.06 2.43
CA MET A 84 -2.55 9.51 2.27
C MET A 84 -3.04 9.84 0.86
N ASN A 85 -3.47 11.08 0.71
CA ASN A 85 -4.15 11.58 -0.48
C ASN A 85 -3.39 11.31 -1.80
N SER A 86 -4.15 11.10 -2.85
CA SER A 86 -3.67 10.89 -4.22
C SER A 86 -2.71 9.69 -4.38
N THR A 87 -2.74 8.74 -3.46
CA THR A 87 -1.97 7.50 -3.57
C THR A 87 -2.65 6.54 -4.54
N THR A 88 -1.87 5.91 -5.41
CA THR A 88 -2.33 4.88 -6.34
C THR A 88 -1.75 3.52 -5.97
N ILE A 89 -2.63 2.55 -5.79
CA ILE A 89 -2.32 1.14 -5.56
C ILE A 89 -2.82 0.37 -6.78
N ASP A 90 -1.90 -0.01 -7.67
CA ASP A 90 -2.27 -0.69 -8.89
C ASP A 90 -2.60 -2.18 -8.66
N HIS A 91 -2.97 -2.85 -9.72
CA HIS A 91 -3.46 -4.23 -9.74
C HIS A 91 -2.51 -5.24 -9.07
N ASP A 92 -3.06 -6.26 -8.48
CA ASP A 92 -2.31 -7.40 -7.92
C ASP A 92 -1.37 -7.04 -6.75
N CYS A 93 -1.45 -5.83 -6.19
CA CYS A 93 -0.63 -5.41 -5.06
C CYS A 93 -1.00 -6.14 -3.77
N TYR A 94 0.00 -6.37 -2.92
CA TYR A 94 -0.17 -6.93 -1.59
C TYR A 94 0.46 -6.01 -0.55
N ILE A 95 -0.35 -5.46 0.35
CA ILE A 95 0.06 -4.54 1.40
C ILE A 95 -0.28 -5.17 2.74
N GLU A 96 0.71 -5.43 3.57
CA GLU A 96 0.53 -5.97 4.91
C GLU A 96 0.01 -4.90 5.90
N ASP A 97 0.10 -5.18 7.19
CA ASP A 97 -0.44 -4.34 8.25
C ASP A 97 0.49 -3.16 8.60
N ASN A 98 -0.11 -2.08 9.15
CA ASN A 98 0.60 -0.92 9.70
C ASN A 98 1.52 -0.20 8.70
N VAL A 99 1.23 -0.26 7.43
CA VAL A 99 1.96 0.44 6.37
C VAL A 99 1.49 1.89 6.27
N ILE A 100 2.44 2.79 6.02
CA ILE A 100 2.14 4.19 5.72
C ILE A 100 2.56 4.48 4.28
N LEU A 101 1.60 4.83 3.44
CA LEU A 101 1.82 5.38 2.11
C LEU A 101 1.53 6.87 2.15
N SER A 102 2.58 7.69 2.09
CA SER A 102 2.43 9.15 2.09
C SER A 102 1.79 9.66 0.80
N SER A 103 1.46 10.93 0.76
CA SER A 103 0.77 11.57 -0.37
C SER A 103 1.49 11.33 -1.71
N ASN A 104 0.70 11.08 -2.75
CA ASN A 104 1.18 10.85 -4.11
C ASN A 104 2.15 9.66 -4.28
N VAL A 105 2.09 8.67 -3.41
CA VAL A 105 2.81 7.40 -3.62
C VAL A 105 2.14 6.66 -4.78
N VAL A 106 2.95 6.10 -5.68
CA VAL A 106 2.48 5.28 -6.79
C VAL A 106 3.10 3.90 -6.70
N LEU A 107 2.25 2.89 -6.55
CA LEU A 107 2.64 1.49 -6.61
C LEU A 107 2.22 0.91 -7.95
N GLY A 108 3.17 0.46 -8.76
CA GLY A 108 2.91 -0.32 -9.97
C GLY A 108 2.36 -1.70 -9.64
N GLY A 109 1.89 -2.42 -10.66
CA GLY A 109 1.25 -3.71 -10.46
C GLY A 109 2.12 -4.77 -9.76
N ASN A 110 1.50 -5.61 -8.94
CA ASN A 110 2.15 -6.73 -8.25
C ASN A 110 3.29 -6.31 -7.30
N VAL A 111 3.15 -5.15 -6.66
CA VAL A 111 4.07 -4.69 -5.61
C VAL A 111 3.67 -5.32 -4.29
N TYR A 112 4.68 -5.79 -3.53
CA TYR A 112 4.50 -6.32 -2.19
C TYR A 112 5.11 -5.37 -1.16
N ILE A 113 4.30 -4.86 -0.24
CA ILE A 113 4.73 -4.00 0.87
C ILE A 113 4.56 -4.77 2.18
N MET A 114 5.67 -5.04 2.84
CA MET A 114 5.68 -5.76 4.11
C MET A 114 5.29 -4.85 5.28
N LYS A 115 4.92 -5.46 6.39
CA LYS A 115 4.39 -4.80 7.60
C LYS A 115 5.24 -3.62 8.08
N GLY A 116 4.57 -2.56 8.48
CA GLY A 116 5.20 -1.39 9.10
C GLY A 116 6.13 -0.58 8.19
N ALA A 117 6.20 -0.88 6.90
CA ALA A 117 6.96 -0.08 5.94
C ALA A 117 6.34 1.32 5.78
N GLN A 118 7.19 2.33 5.55
CA GLN A 118 6.76 3.71 5.36
C GLN A 118 7.35 4.26 4.06
N LEU A 119 6.50 4.70 3.14
CA LEU A 119 6.89 5.29 1.88
C LEU A 119 6.63 6.80 1.93
N GLY A 120 7.67 7.59 1.74
CA GLY A 120 7.61 9.05 1.73
C GLY A 120 6.86 9.62 0.54
N ILE A 121 6.53 10.89 0.62
CA ILE A 121 5.77 11.64 -0.40
C ILE A 121 6.39 11.44 -1.79
N ARG A 122 5.55 11.19 -2.81
CA ARG A 122 5.95 10.99 -4.20
C ARG A 122 6.94 9.85 -4.44
N THR A 123 6.96 8.84 -3.57
CA THR A 123 7.69 7.61 -3.85
C THR A 123 7.01 6.86 -4.98
N ILE A 124 7.78 6.42 -5.97
CA ILE A 124 7.28 5.62 -7.10
C ILE A 124 7.95 4.25 -7.05
N VAL A 125 7.12 3.21 -7.02
CA VAL A 125 7.56 1.81 -6.95
C VAL A 125 7.19 1.10 -8.25
N HIS A 126 8.21 0.66 -9.00
CA HIS A 126 7.99 -0.09 -10.23
C HIS A 126 7.30 -1.44 -9.92
N GLN A 127 6.59 -1.97 -10.89
CA GLN A 127 5.92 -3.27 -10.77
C GLN A 127 6.85 -4.41 -10.31
N ASN A 128 6.28 -5.41 -9.61
CA ASN A 128 6.98 -6.61 -9.12
C ASN A 128 8.12 -6.29 -8.12
N GLN A 129 8.03 -5.22 -7.35
CA GLN A 129 8.98 -4.89 -6.29
C GLN A 129 8.49 -5.37 -4.93
N VAL A 130 9.45 -5.66 -4.04
CA VAL A 130 9.21 -5.99 -2.64
C VAL A 130 9.82 -4.92 -1.75
N ILE A 131 9.03 -4.36 -0.86
CA ILE A 131 9.45 -3.39 0.15
C ILE A 131 9.46 -4.08 1.51
N GLY A 132 10.64 -4.23 2.10
CA GLY A 132 10.83 -4.96 3.35
C GLY A 132 10.16 -4.31 4.55
N SER A 133 9.87 -5.14 5.56
CA SER A 133 9.20 -4.71 6.79
C SER A 133 9.98 -3.62 7.52
N TYR A 134 9.25 -2.65 8.08
CA TYR A 134 9.81 -1.52 8.85
C TYR A 134 10.87 -0.70 8.10
N SER A 135 10.98 -0.85 6.78
CA SER A 135 11.81 0.02 5.97
C SER A 135 11.19 1.41 5.85
N MET A 136 12.03 2.42 5.65
CA MET A 136 11.60 3.79 5.38
C MET A 136 12.15 4.24 4.03
N ILE A 137 11.28 4.68 3.15
CA ILE A 137 11.65 5.21 1.84
C ILE A 137 11.51 6.72 1.89
N GLY A 138 12.60 7.43 1.63
CA GLY A 138 12.60 8.89 1.58
C GLY A 138 11.73 9.44 0.45
N MET A 139 11.23 10.66 0.62
CA MET A 139 10.37 11.31 -0.37
C MET A 139 11.04 11.44 -1.75
N GLY A 140 10.24 11.35 -2.82
CA GLY A 140 10.72 11.47 -4.20
C GLY A 140 11.58 10.30 -4.69
N THR A 141 11.69 9.22 -3.91
CA THR A 141 12.50 8.06 -4.31
C THR A 141 11.83 7.29 -5.44
N LEU A 142 12.63 6.89 -6.43
CA LEU A 142 12.23 6.00 -7.50
C LEU A 142 12.82 4.60 -7.29
N ILE A 143 11.97 3.61 -7.04
CA ILE A 143 12.36 2.21 -6.88
C ILE A 143 12.10 1.49 -8.20
N THR A 144 13.17 1.19 -8.93
CA THR A 144 13.13 0.53 -10.23
C THR A 144 13.33 -0.98 -10.10
N LYS A 145 13.12 -1.69 -11.22
CA LYS A 145 13.25 -3.14 -11.35
C LYS A 145 14.60 -3.67 -10.82
N LYS A 146 14.58 -4.81 -10.14
CA LYS A 146 15.74 -5.55 -9.60
C LYS A 146 16.34 -5.05 -8.28
N LYS A 147 15.69 -4.17 -7.54
CA LYS A 147 16.18 -3.77 -6.22
C LYS A 147 15.17 -4.15 -5.14
N MET A 148 15.52 -5.15 -4.35
CA MET A 148 14.77 -5.44 -3.13
C MET A 148 15.13 -4.38 -2.08
N ILE A 149 14.10 -3.84 -1.44
CA ILE A 149 14.25 -2.96 -0.29
C ILE A 149 14.32 -3.82 0.97
N GLU A 150 15.50 -3.90 1.55
CA GLU A 150 15.75 -4.71 2.74
C GLU A 150 14.94 -4.21 3.97
N PRO A 151 14.43 -5.13 4.81
CA PRO A 151 13.72 -4.76 6.03
C PRO A 151 14.59 -3.95 7.00
N GLY A 152 13.97 -3.00 7.70
CA GLY A 152 14.61 -2.27 8.79
C GLY A 152 15.63 -1.21 8.37
N TYR A 153 15.71 -0.85 7.10
CA TYR A 153 16.64 0.18 6.62
C TYR A 153 15.92 1.40 6.02
N ILE A 154 16.65 2.50 5.97
CA ILE A 154 16.23 3.73 5.29
C ILE A 154 16.86 3.75 3.91
N PHE A 155 16.03 4.01 2.90
CA PHE A 155 16.44 4.15 1.50
C PHE A 155 16.03 5.51 0.96
N TYR A 156 16.83 6.07 0.08
CA TYR A 156 16.55 7.36 -0.54
C TYR A 156 17.25 7.51 -1.90
N GLY A 157 16.67 8.32 -2.75
CA GLY A 157 17.34 8.85 -3.95
C GLY A 157 16.92 8.21 -5.26
N LYS A 158 17.59 8.70 -6.31
CA LYS A 158 17.35 8.35 -7.70
C LYS A 158 18.72 8.32 -8.41
N PRO A 159 19.33 7.14 -8.56
CA PRO A 159 18.86 5.79 -8.16
C PRO A 159 18.75 5.61 -6.65
N VAL A 160 17.87 4.70 -6.22
CA VAL A 160 17.66 4.41 -4.80
C VAL A 160 18.92 3.81 -4.17
N LYS A 161 19.30 4.34 -2.99
CA LYS A 161 20.47 3.88 -2.21
C LYS A 161 20.03 3.56 -0.78
N LYS A 162 20.64 2.53 -0.21
CA LYS A 162 20.53 2.21 1.22
C LYS A 162 21.34 3.23 2.00
N ILE A 163 20.74 3.87 3.00
CA ILE A 163 21.36 4.95 3.77
C ILE A 163 21.88 4.45 5.12
N LYS A 164 20.99 3.94 5.96
CA LYS A 164 21.29 3.45 7.31
C LYS A 164 20.16 2.60 7.87
N SER A 165 20.38 1.94 9.00
CA SER A 165 19.32 1.25 9.76
C SER A 165 18.23 2.21 10.23
N ASN A 166 16.97 1.77 10.17
CA ASN A 166 15.83 2.53 10.67
C ASN A 166 15.66 2.31 12.20
N ASN A 167 16.67 2.73 12.95
CA ASN A 167 16.72 2.53 14.41
C ASN A 167 15.50 3.07 15.15
N ILE A 168 14.86 4.12 14.62
CA ILE A 168 13.66 4.71 15.23
C ILE A 168 12.49 3.70 15.18
N ALA A 169 12.24 3.12 14.02
CA ALA A 169 11.16 2.14 13.86
C ALA A 169 11.47 0.86 14.67
N LEU A 170 12.70 0.37 14.62
CA LEU A 170 13.14 -0.83 15.31
C LEU A 170 13.01 -0.69 16.84
N LYS A 171 13.47 0.41 17.42
CA LYS A 171 13.33 0.70 18.86
C LYS A 171 11.87 0.81 19.27
N ARG A 172 11.04 1.56 18.54
CA ARG A 172 9.60 1.72 18.83
C ARG A 172 8.84 0.38 18.83
N LYS A 173 9.23 -0.52 17.96
CA LYS A 173 8.59 -1.84 17.82
C LYS A 173 9.29 -2.95 18.60
N LYS A 174 10.38 -2.65 19.32
CA LYS A 174 11.22 -3.62 20.08
C LYS A 174 11.66 -4.80 19.20
N ILE A 175 12.10 -4.52 17.98
CA ILE A 175 12.50 -5.52 16.99
C ILE A 175 14.02 -5.47 16.84
N SER A 176 14.69 -6.63 16.90
CA SER A 176 16.12 -6.74 16.60
C SER A 176 16.35 -6.85 15.08
N GLU A 177 17.49 -6.34 14.60
CA GLU A 177 17.89 -6.49 13.19
C GLU A 177 18.00 -7.97 12.77
N GLN A 178 18.42 -8.84 13.69
CA GLN A 178 18.52 -10.28 13.44
C GLN A 178 17.16 -10.91 13.13
N LYS A 179 16.11 -10.50 13.84
CA LYS A 179 14.74 -10.99 13.59
C LYS A 179 14.25 -10.58 12.19
N LEU A 180 14.62 -9.41 11.72
CA LEU A 180 14.24 -8.94 10.37
C LEU A 180 14.98 -9.67 9.25
N LYS A 181 16.24 -10.04 9.47
CA LYS A 181 17.00 -10.81 8.46
C LYS A 181 16.36 -12.16 8.18
N ASN A 182 15.75 -12.77 9.20
CA ASN A 182 15.07 -14.06 9.08
C ASN A 182 13.70 -13.98 8.38
N GLU A 183 13.16 -12.77 8.16
CA GLU A 183 11.91 -12.58 7.38
C GLU A 183 12.14 -12.59 5.86
N LEU A 184 13.39 -12.61 5.41
CA LEU A 184 13.78 -12.59 3.99
C LEU A 184 14.11 -13.99 3.41
N ILE A 185 14.05 -15.01 4.23
CA ILE A 185 14.24 -16.42 3.87
C ILE A 185 12.87 -17.10 3.83
#